data_679a40cc4dfe5cb072a22aff4908071b
#
_entry.id   679a40cc4dfe5cb072a22aff4908071b
#
_cell.length_a   1.000
_cell.length_b   1.000
_cell.length_c   1.000
_cell.angle_alpha   90.00
_cell.angle_beta   90.00
_cell.angle_gamma   90.00
#
_symmetry.space_group_name_H-M   'P 1'
#
loop_
_entity.id
_entity.type
_entity.pdbx_description
1 polymer ?
#
loop_
_entity_poly.entity_id
_entity_poly.type
_entity_poly.pdbx_seq_one_letter_code
_entity_poly.pdbx_strand_id
1 'polypeptide(L)' 'MEIPDRLLSLQDLAEYLGVPATTLYQWRYRREGPRGFRVGRHLRYQRIDVVEWIERQIENASQ' A
#
# COMPACT_ATOMS: atom_id res chain seq x y z
N MET A 1 -22.49 8.68 -10.62
CA MET A 1 -21.14 9.17 -10.35
C MET A 1 -20.15 8.06 -10.49
N GLU A 2 -19.04 8.36 -11.10
CA GLU A 2 -18.02 7.38 -11.32
C GLU A 2 -16.87 7.60 -10.37
N ILE A 3 -16.39 6.50 -9.78
CA ILE A 3 -15.24 6.55 -8.89
C ILE A 3 -14.06 6.03 -9.69
N PRO A 4 -13.15 6.91 -10.12
CA PRO A 4 -12.07 6.51 -11.02
C PRO A 4 -11.12 5.50 -10.42
N ASP A 5 -10.87 5.62 -9.11
CA ASP A 5 -9.94 4.72 -8.44
C ASP A 5 -10.63 4.12 -7.23
N ARG A 6 -10.58 2.80 -7.15
CA ARG A 6 -11.08 2.17 -5.95
C ARG A 6 -9.93 2.02 -4.96
N LEU A 7 -10.30 1.92 -3.68
CA LEU A 7 -9.31 1.67 -2.65
C LEU A 7 -8.73 0.27 -2.84
N LEU A 8 -7.48 0.12 -2.49
CA LEU A 8 -6.79 -1.15 -2.62
C LEU A 8 -6.88 -1.93 -1.32
N SER A 9 -7.18 -3.21 -1.42
CA SER A 9 -7.09 -4.09 -0.27
C SER A 9 -5.64 -4.47 -0.06
N LEU A 10 -5.34 -5.12 1.07
CA LEU A 10 -3.98 -5.60 1.30
C LEU A 10 -3.59 -6.62 0.24
N GLN A 11 -4.54 -7.47 -0.18
CA GLN A 11 -4.27 -8.43 -1.25
C GLN A 11 -3.97 -7.74 -2.56
N ASP A 12 -4.75 -6.69 -2.90
CA ASP A 12 -4.51 -5.93 -4.11
C ASP A 12 -3.12 -5.33 -4.10
N LEU A 13 -2.73 -4.78 -2.95
CA LEU A 13 -1.42 -4.15 -2.82
C LEU A 13 -0.30 -5.19 -2.94
N ALA A 14 -0.50 -6.36 -2.35
CA ALA A 14 0.48 -7.43 -2.44
C ALA A 14 0.71 -7.82 -3.90
N GLU A 15 -0.36 -7.98 -4.65
CA GLU A 15 -0.25 -8.31 -6.07
C GLU A 15 0.43 -7.20 -6.86
N TYR A 16 0.05 -5.97 -6.57
CA TYR A 16 0.60 -4.83 -7.28
C TYR A 16 2.10 -4.70 -7.05
N LEU A 17 2.54 -4.88 -5.80
CA LEU A 17 3.95 -4.75 -5.45
C LEU A 17 4.74 -6.03 -5.74
N GLY A 18 4.04 -7.14 -5.95
CA GLY A 18 4.72 -8.41 -6.21
C GLY A 18 5.37 -9.00 -4.97
N VAL A 19 4.81 -8.76 -3.80
CA VAL A 19 5.34 -9.31 -2.55
C VAL A 19 4.24 -10.11 -1.86
N PRO A 20 4.62 -11.06 -1.00
CA PRO A 20 3.63 -11.84 -0.27
C PRO A 20 2.81 -10.97 0.69
N ALA A 21 1.55 -11.33 0.89
CA ALA A 21 0.69 -10.59 1.82
C ALA A 21 1.27 -10.59 3.23
N THR A 22 1.93 -11.67 3.62
CA THR A 22 2.55 -11.75 4.95
C THR A 22 3.60 -10.66 5.14
N THR A 23 4.30 -10.31 4.07
CA THR A 23 5.30 -9.24 4.12
C THR A 23 4.62 -7.91 4.44
N LEU A 24 3.46 -7.66 3.82
CA LEU A 24 2.72 -6.42 4.07
C LEU A 24 2.21 -6.36 5.50
N TYR A 25 1.77 -7.47 6.06
CA TYR A 25 1.36 -7.51 7.45
C TYR A 25 2.51 -7.17 8.37
N GLN A 26 3.70 -7.69 8.08
CA GLN A 26 4.88 -7.40 8.87
C GLN A 26 5.24 -5.91 8.80
N TRP A 27 5.17 -5.34 7.59
CA TRP A 27 5.43 -3.91 7.41
C TRP A 27 4.48 -3.08 8.25
N ARG A 28 3.21 -3.45 8.22
CA ARG A 28 2.21 -2.71 8.96
C ARG A 28 2.49 -2.77 10.45
N TYR A 29 2.89 -3.94 10.93
CA TYR A 29 3.23 -4.10 12.32
C TYR A 29 4.40 -3.20 12.72
N ARG A 30 5.34 -3.02 11.83
CA ARG A 30 6.54 -2.18 12.05
C ARG A 30 6.31 -0.73 11.64
N ARG A 31 5.13 -0.40 11.18
CA ARG A 31 4.80 0.92 10.66
C ARG A 31 5.65 1.29 9.44
N GLU A 32 5.90 0.31 8.60
CA GLU A 32 6.61 0.48 7.34
C GLU A 32 5.62 0.32 6.20
N GLY A 33 6.08 0.61 4.98
CA GLY A 33 5.26 0.48 3.80
C GLY A 33 4.37 1.67 3.57
N PRO A 34 3.47 1.58 2.59
CA PRO A 34 2.54 2.68 2.29
C PRO A 34 1.56 2.89 3.42
N ARG A 35 1.04 4.09 3.49
CA ARG A 35 0.04 4.43 4.48
C ARG A 35 -1.25 3.67 4.22
N GLY A 36 -1.77 2.99 5.23
CA GLY A 36 -3.04 2.30 5.14
C GLY A 36 -3.99 2.80 6.22
N PHE A 37 -5.26 2.52 6.04
CA PHE A 37 -6.27 2.92 7.02
C PHE A 37 -7.40 1.91 7.02
N ARG A 38 -8.26 1.97 8.02
CA ARG A 38 -9.35 1.03 8.14
C ARG A 38 -10.65 1.67 7.73
N VAL A 39 -11.41 0.92 6.92
CA VAL A 39 -12.79 1.24 6.61
C VAL A 39 -13.60 0.19 7.35
N GLY A 40 -14.11 0.55 8.52
CA GLY A 40 -14.70 -0.44 9.41
C GLY A 40 -13.62 -1.41 9.86
N ARG A 41 -13.79 -2.68 9.51
CA ARG A 41 -12.82 -3.72 9.85
C ARG A 41 -11.77 -3.95 8.76
N HIS A 42 -11.99 -3.36 7.60
CA HIS A 42 -11.21 -3.69 6.42
C HIS A 42 -10.08 -2.71 6.24
N LEU A 43 -8.88 -3.24 6.04
CA LEU A 43 -7.71 -2.42 5.76
C LEU A 43 -7.74 -2.01 4.30
N ARG A 44 -7.50 -0.73 4.04
CA ARG A 44 -7.51 -0.19 2.68
C ARG A 44 -6.37 0.78 2.48
N TYR A 45 -5.98 0.94 1.22
CA TYR A 45 -4.89 1.83 0.83
C TYR A 45 -5.39 2.73 -0.30
N GLN A 46 -4.99 3.98 -0.26
CA GLN A 46 -5.27 4.90 -1.36
C GLN A 46 -4.15 4.79 -2.39
N ARG A 47 -4.54 4.84 -3.65
CA ARG A 47 -3.57 4.74 -4.74
C ARG A 47 -2.47 5.80 -4.61
N ILE A 48 -2.86 7.04 -4.28
CA ILE A 48 -1.88 8.12 -4.18
C ILE A 48 -0.84 7.85 -3.10
N ASP A 49 -1.25 7.29 -1.98
CA ASP A 49 -0.33 6.97 -0.91
C ASP A 49 0.66 5.90 -1.34
N VAL A 50 0.20 4.93 -2.12
CA VAL A 50 1.04 3.85 -2.62
C VAL A 50 2.06 4.42 -3.61
N VAL A 51 1.59 5.28 -4.53
CA VAL A 51 2.47 5.88 -5.52
C VAL A 51 3.57 6.70 -4.86
N GLU A 52 3.21 7.52 -3.89
CA GLU A 52 4.20 8.34 -3.19
C GLU A 52 5.20 7.49 -2.43
N TRP A 53 4.73 6.41 -1.82
CA TRP A 53 5.64 5.52 -1.12
C TRP A 53 6.63 4.86 -2.08
N ILE A 54 6.14 4.42 -3.25
CA ILE A 54 7.00 3.81 -4.26
C ILE A 54 8.06 4.82 -4.73
N GLU A 55 7.66 6.06 -4.95
CA GLU A 55 8.60 7.08 -5.38
C GLU A 55 9.71 7.29 -4.36
N ARG A 56 9.36 7.26 -3.08
CA ARG A 56 10.38 7.37 -2.03
C ARG A 56 11.33 6.19 -2.04
N GLN A 57 10.82 4.98 -2.32
CA GLN A 57 11.67 3.81 -2.40
C GLN A 57 12.65 3.92 -3.58
N ILE A 58 12.16 4.42 -4.69
CA ILE A 58 13.02 4.63 -5.87
C ILE A 58 14.11 5.64 -5.56
N GLU A 59 13.76 6.75 -4.93
CA GLU A 59 14.76 7.76 -4.56
C GLU A 59 15.81 7.18 -3.63
N ASN A 60 15.39 6.43 -2.63
CA ASN A 60 16.32 5.85 -1.69
C ASN A 60 17.24 4.83 -2.35
N ALA A 61 16.72 4.10 -3.33
CA ALA A 61 17.50 3.11 -4.04
C ALA A 61 18.52 3.73 -4.98
N SER A 62 18.32 4.98 -5.35
CA SER A 62 19.20 5.69 -6.29
C SER A 62 20.49 6.19 -5.65
N GLN A 63 20.62 6.05 -4.37
CA GLN A 63 21.79 6.60 -3.66
C GLN A 63 22.93 5.62 -3.54
#